data_9b6739504bbcc5b24deba170d27bfa15
#
_entry.id   9b6739504bbcc5b24deba170d27bfa15
#
_cell.length_a   1.000
_cell.length_b   1.000
_cell.length_c   1.000
_cell.angle_alpha   90.00
_cell.angle_beta   90.00
_cell.angle_gamma   90.00
#
_symmetry.space_group_name_H-M   'P 1'
#
loop_
_entity.id
_entity.type
_entity.pdbx_description
1 polymer ?
#
loop_
_entity_poly.entity_id
_entity_poly.type
_entity_poly.pdbx_seq_one_letter_code
_entity_poly.pdbx_strand_id
1 'polypeptide(L)'
;MAVPIDLTGQKFGKLNVVSLVPEELRKNSYKRREWYCKCDCGKELIVEQRNITGKAYQQLSCGCVRVKAHLVATSKIQGLTFEYVDSFNDYEKYAFLHKQYVNHFSSKGEFTEYDLFIKKFYVDKQFNLLYNKWSKINKNLTFYDWYKPSLDHIVPKSRGGSNDISNLQFLTVFENLNKRDMTMEEWNKFKEETNTKSDLYI
;
A
#
# COMPACT_ATOMS: atom_id res chain seq x y z
N MET A 1 0.40 -6.63 45.39
CA MET A 1 -0.02 -6.39 43.99
C MET A 1 1.22 -6.05 43.20
N ALA A 2 1.44 -6.69 42.04
CA ALA A 2 2.60 -6.35 41.19
C ALA A 2 2.44 -4.94 40.64
N VAL A 3 3.50 -4.11 40.73
CA VAL A 3 3.51 -2.78 40.18
C VAL A 3 3.38 -2.90 38.65
N PRO A 4 2.45 -2.16 38.05
CA PRO A 4 2.28 -2.20 36.59
C PRO A 4 3.54 -1.67 35.89
N ILE A 5 4.11 -2.45 34.99
CA ILE A 5 5.30 -2.08 34.22
C ILE A 5 4.92 -0.96 33.23
N ASP A 6 5.70 0.13 33.25
CA ASP A 6 5.64 1.19 32.24
C ASP A 6 6.64 0.85 31.12
N LEU A 7 6.16 0.80 29.88
CA LEU A 7 6.96 0.53 28.70
C LEU A 7 7.25 1.79 27.88
N THR A 8 6.77 2.96 28.29
CA THR A 8 6.95 4.23 27.57
C THR A 8 8.43 4.49 27.28
N GLY A 9 8.73 4.84 26.03
CA GLY A 9 10.10 5.11 25.58
C GLY A 9 10.96 3.88 25.33
N GLN A 10 10.49 2.67 25.68
CA GLN A 10 11.25 1.44 25.43
C GLN A 10 11.15 1.01 23.97
N LYS A 11 12.22 0.38 23.48
CA LYS A 11 12.31 -0.16 22.12
C LYS A 11 12.31 -1.69 22.14
N PHE A 12 11.42 -2.28 21.33
CA PHE A 12 11.32 -3.73 21.13
C PHE A 12 11.47 -4.04 19.63
N GLY A 13 12.66 -4.47 19.24
CA GLY A 13 13.00 -4.65 17.83
C GLY A 13 12.90 -3.34 17.06
N LYS A 14 11.94 -3.26 16.11
CA LYS A 14 11.64 -2.05 15.34
C LYS A 14 10.47 -1.21 15.92
N LEU A 15 9.90 -1.62 17.04
CA LEU A 15 8.80 -0.90 17.70
C LEU A 15 9.32 -0.01 18.82
N ASN A 16 9.03 1.27 18.73
CA ASN A 16 9.23 2.25 19.80
C ASN A 16 7.89 2.45 20.51
N VAL A 17 7.82 2.19 21.81
CA VAL A 17 6.62 2.38 22.61
C VAL A 17 6.46 3.87 22.93
N VAL A 18 5.33 4.45 22.55
CA VAL A 18 5.05 5.88 22.68
C VAL A 18 4.32 6.17 23.99
N SER A 19 3.19 5.51 24.23
CA SER A 19 2.38 5.74 25.42
C SER A 19 1.39 4.59 25.67
N LEU A 20 0.87 4.50 26.87
CA LEU A 20 -0.21 3.58 27.22
C LEU A 20 -1.52 4.04 26.56
N VAL A 21 -2.28 3.12 26.00
CA VAL A 21 -3.64 3.38 25.51
C VAL A 21 -4.57 3.53 26.71
N PRO A 22 -5.33 4.65 26.85
CA PRO A 22 -6.34 4.81 27.86
C PRO A 22 -7.33 3.62 27.88
N GLU A 23 -7.79 3.24 29.06
CA GLU A 23 -8.58 2.01 29.20
C GLU A 23 -9.87 2.03 28.39
N GLU A 24 -10.54 3.18 28.33
CA GLU A 24 -11.76 3.42 27.57
C GLU A 24 -11.57 3.26 26.05
N LEU A 25 -10.35 3.47 25.55
CA LEU A 25 -10.01 3.36 24.11
C LEU A 25 -9.48 1.98 23.72
N ARG A 26 -9.26 1.08 24.67
CA ARG A 26 -8.76 -0.27 24.40
C ARG A 26 -9.81 -1.09 23.66
N LYS A 27 -9.39 -1.70 22.57
CA LYS A 27 -10.28 -2.46 21.67
C LYS A 27 -10.49 -3.91 22.12
N ASN A 28 -9.57 -4.47 22.91
CA ASN A 28 -9.71 -5.85 23.36
C ASN A 28 -10.83 -5.99 24.42
N SER A 29 -11.60 -7.08 24.33
CA SER A 29 -12.77 -7.34 25.19
C SER A 29 -12.45 -7.45 26.69
N TYR A 30 -11.20 -7.76 27.03
CA TYR A 30 -10.74 -7.92 28.42
C TYR A 30 -10.07 -6.67 28.98
N LYS A 31 -10.09 -5.54 28.26
CA LYS A 31 -9.43 -4.28 28.64
C LYS A 31 -7.97 -4.46 29.07
N ARG A 32 -7.29 -5.43 28.43
CA ARG A 32 -5.85 -5.64 28.65
C ARG A 32 -5.06 -4.42 28.24
N ARG A 33 -3.89 -4.23 28.83
CA ARG A 33 -3.02 -3.11 28.49
C ARG A 33 -2.58 -3.15 27.04
N GLU A 34 -2.80 -2.05 26.34
CA GLU A 34 -2.39 -1.80 24.97
C GLU A 34 -1.51 -0.56 24.93
N TRP A 35 -0.59 -0.52 24.01
CA TRP A 35 0.39 0.53 23.86
C TRP A 35 0.35 1.12 22.46
N TYR A 36 0.36 2.44 22.35
CA TYR A 36 0.67 3.12 21.10
C TYR A 36 2.14 2.91 20.80
N CYS A 37 2.43 2.37 19.63
CA CYS A 37 3.79 2.09 19.19
C CYS A 37 4.04 2.72 17.82
N LYS A 38 5.28 3.16 17.60
CA LYS A 38 5.76 3.62 16.30
C LYS A 38 6.87 2.70 15.82
N CYS A 39 6.70 2.12 14.64
CA CYS A 39 7.72 1.28 14.02
C CYS A 39 8.79 2.16 13.36
N ASP A 40 10.04 1.66 13.28
CA ASP A 40 11.13 2.37 12.59
C ASP A 40 10.81 2.69 11.12
N CYS A 41 9.85 1.96 10.48
CA CYS A 41 9.36 2.27 9.14
C CYS A 41 8.35 3.44 9.09
N GLY A 42 8.07 4.08 10.23
CA GLY A 42 7.13 5.20 10.33
C GLY A 42 5.69 4.83 10.70
N LYS A 43 5.29 3.55 10.51
CA LYS A 43 3.92 3.11 10.79
C LYS A 43 3.61 3.13 12.28
N GLU A 44 2.45 3.72 12.63
CA GLU A 44 1.90 3.71 13.98
C GLU A 44 0.89 2.57 14.13
N LEU A 45 0.86 1.94 15.30
CA LEU A 45 -0.02 0.83 15.61
C LEU A 45 -0.25 0.70 17.12
N ILE A 46 -1.32 0.01 17.49
CA ILE A 46 -1.61 -0.36 18.88
C ILE A 46 -1.22 -1.83 19.06
N VAL A 47 -0.47 -2.12 20.13
CA VAL A 47 0.00 -3.48 20.45
C VAL A 47 -0.33 -3.83 21.88
N GLU A 48 -0.92 -5.03 22.11
CA GLU A 48 -1.12 -5.53 23.46
C GLU A 48 0.23 -5.76 24.17
N GLN A 49 0.32 -5.42 25.46
CA GLN A 49 1.52 -5.57 26.27
C GLN A 49 2.12 -6.97 26.19
N ARG A 50 1.30 -8.01 26.26
CA ARG A 50 1.77 -9.41 26.17
C ARG A 50 2.47 -9.73 24.87
N ASN A 51 2.10 -9.06 23.78
CA ASN A 51 2.72 -9.24 22.45
C ASN A 51 4.04 -8.48 22.34
N ILE A 52 4.30 -7.53 23.23
CA ILE A 52 5.58 -6.81 23.31
C ILE A 52 6.56 -7.55 24.24
N THR A 53 6.08 -7.95 25.43
CA THR A 53 6.92 -8.49 26.52
C THR A 53 6.87 -10.01 26.66
N GLY A 54 6.08 -10.70 25.85
CA GLY A 54 5.87 -12.15 25.95
C GLY A 54 7.14 -12.94 25.61
N LYS A 55 7.36 -14.05 26.37
CA LYS A 55 8.51 -14.93 26.15
C LYS A 55 8.35 -15.86 24.94
N ALA A 56 7.12 -16.32 24.68
CA ALA A 56 6.82 -17.28 23.61
C ALA A 56 6.63 -16.64 22.24
N TYR A 57 6.14 -15.41 22.20
CA TYR A 57 5.90 -14.65 20.99
C TYR A 57 6.08 -13.16 21.29
N GLN A 58 6.85 -12.49 20.46
CA GLN A 58 7.02 -11.04 20.53
C GLN A 58 6.74 -10.40 19.17
N GLN A 59 5.95 -9.34 19.18
CA GLN A 59 5.76 -8.50 18.03
C GLN A 59 6.87 -7.44 18.00
N LEU A 60 7.87 -7.65 17.16
CA LEU A 60 9.07 -6.80 17.06
C LEU A 60 9.02 -5.78 15.91
N SER A 61 7.89 -5.72 15.17
CA SER A 61 7.67 -4.75 14.09
C SER A 61 6.17 -4.60 13.78
N CYS A 62 5.81 -3.65 12.94
CA CYS A 62 4.44 -3.53 12.40
C CYS A 62 4.08 -4.60 11.34
N GLY A 63 4.96 -5.55 11.08
CA GLY A 63 4.88 -6.53 10.01
C GLY A 63 5.73 -6.18 8.77
N CYS A 64 6.34 -5.00 8.71
CA CYS A 64 7.16 -4.57 7.57
C CYS A 64 8.31 -5.53 7.25
N VAL A 65 8.93 -6.13 8.27
CA VAL A 65 10.00 -7.13 8.08
C VAL A 65 9.49 -8.36 7.35
N ARG A 66 8.29 -8.84 7.72
CA ARG A 66 7.65 -9.99 7.06
C ARG A 66 7.24 -9.67 5.62
N VAL A 67 6.65 -8.48 5.40
CA VAL A 67 6.29 -8.01 4.05
C VAL A 67 7.52 -7.92 3.18
N LYS A 68 8.60 -7.30 3.67
CA LYS A 68 9.88 -7.20 2.98
C LYS A 68 10.47 -8.57 2.64
N ALA A 69 10.53 -9.49 3.61
CA ALA A 69 11.03 -10.85 3.38
C ALA A 69 10.16 -11.60 2.36
N HIS A 70 8.84 -11.46 2.43
CA HIS A 70 7.91 -12.06 1.48
C HIS A 70 8.10 -11.50 0.07
N LEU A 71 8.24 -10.19 -0.09
CA LEU A 71 8.49 -9.55 -1.38
C LEU A 71 9.78 -10.06 -2.01
N VAL A 72 10.87 -10.17 -1.24
CA VAL A 72 12.13 -10.71 -1.73
C VAL A 72 12.01 -12.19 -2.09
N ALA A 73 11.41 -13.00 -1.22
CA ALA A 73 11.30 -14.45 -1.41
C ALA A 73 10.36 -14.85 -2.55
N THR A 74 9.26 -14.08 -2.77
CA THR A 74 8.25 -14.37 -3.81
C THR A 74 8.52 -13.67 -5.13
N SER A 75 9.48 -12.74 -5.16
CA SER A 75 9.83 -12.04 -6.40
C SER A 75 10.49 -13.00 -7.37
N LYS A 76 9.96 -13.06 -8.59
CA LYS A 76 10.58 -13.70 -9.74
C LYS A 76 11.52 -12.75 -10.49
N ILE A 77 11.68 -11.54 -10.00
CA ILE A 77 12.46 -10.47 -10.63
C ILE A 77 13.90 -10.60 -10.16
N GLN A 78 14.83 -10.73 -11.08
CA GLN A 78 16.24 -10.80 -10.78
C GLN A 78 16.73 -9.49 -10.13
N GLY A 79 17.63 -9.62 -9.15
CA GLY A 79 18.27 -8.47 -8.49
C GLY A 79 17.47 -7.81 -7.36
N LEU A 80 16.26 -8.32 -7.02
CA LEU A 80 15.53 -7.79 -5.87
C LEU A 80 16.22 -8.21 -4.57
N THR A 81 16.72 -7.24 -3.80
CA THR A 81 17.41 -7.44 -2.53
C THR A 81 16.70 -6.77 -1.36
N PHE A 82 17.13 -7.08 -0.13
CA PHE A 82 16.63 -6.39 1.06
C PHE A 82 16.99 -4.90 1.04
N GLU A 83 18.19 -4.57 0.60
CA GLU A 83 18.69 -3.19 0.48
C GLU A 83 17.84 -2.39 -0.50
N TYR A 84 17.47 -3.00 -1.63
CA TYR A 84 16.59 -2.38 -2.60
C TYR A 84 15.22 -2.09 -2.00
N VAL A 85 14.58 -3.09 -1.36
CA VAL A 85 13.27 -2.90 -0.71
C VAL A 85 13.37 -1.90 0.44
N ASP A 86 14.49 -1.86 1.16
CA ASP A 86 14.74 -0.94 2.28
C ASP A 86 14.90 0.53 1.84
N SER A 87 15.19 0.76 0.56
CA SER A 87 15.26 2.12 0.00
C SER A 87 13.91 2.84 -0.06
N PHE A 88 12.80 2.12 0.13
CA PHE A 88 11.44 2.68 0.14
C PHE A 88 10.90 2.84 1.55
N ASN A 89 10.48 4.05 1.91
CA ASN A 89 9.98 4.36 3.26
C ASN A 89 8.58 3.81 3.53
N ASP A 90 7.71 3.75 2.50
CA ASP A 90 6.35 3.22 2.59
C ASP A 90 6.28 1.82 1.97
N TYR A 91 6.44 0.80 2.81
CA TYR A 91 6.42 -0.60 2.37
C TYR A 91 5.06 -1.08 1.87
N GLU A 92 3.96 -0.51 2.34
CA GLU A 92 2.62 -0.89 1.86
C GLU A 92 2.40 -0.37 0.44
N LYS A 93 2.81 0.86 0.18
CA LYS A 93 2.80 1.46 -1.15
C LYS A 93 3.74 0.72 -2.12
N TYR A 94 4.95 0.42 -1.67
CA TYR A 94 5.90 -0.38 -2.45
C TYR A 94 5.31 -1.77 -2.79
N ALA A 95 4.76 -2.48 -1.80
CA ALA A 95 4.15 -3.80 -1.99
C ALA A 95 2.95 -3.74 -2.94
N PHE A 96 2.18 -2.66 -2.90
CA PHE A 96 1.09 -2.42 -3.84
C PHE A 96 1.61 -2.30 -5.27
N LEU A 97 2.61 -1.46 -5.52
CA LEU A 97 3.23 -1.29 -6.85
C LEU A 97 3.87 -2.57 -7.35
N HIS A 98 4.59 -3.30 -6.48
CA HIS A 98 5.15 -4.61 -6.80
C HIS A 98 4.07 -5.57 -7.29
N LYS A 99 2.94 -5.66 -6.57
CA LYS A 99 1.80 -6.51 -6.97
C LYS A 99 1.20 -6.08 -8.30
N GLN A 100 1.05 -4.77 -8.55
CA GLN A 100 0.56 -4.26 -9.83
C GLN A 100 1.50 -4.66 -10.97
N TYR A 101 2.80 -4.50 -10.78
CA TYR A 101 3.81 -4.91 -11.75
C TYR A 101 3.73 -6.42 -12.06
N VAL A 102 3.77 -7.26 -11.02
CA VAL A 102 3.74 -8.72 -11.19
C VAL A 102 2.46 -9.16 -11.90
N ASN A 103 1.30 -8.65 -11.50
CA ASN A 103 0.03 -9.01 -12.13
C ASN A 103 -0.04 -8.58 -13.60
N HIS A 104 0.55 -7.44 -13.94
CA HIS A 104 0.47 -6.90 -15.29
C HIS A 104 1.45 -7.56 -16.27
N PHE A 105 2.69 -7.80 -15.82
CA PHE A 105 3.77 -8.27 -16.69
C PHE A 105 4.06 -9.77 -16.59
N SER A 106 3.94 -10.38 -15.40
CA SER A 106 4.34 -11.78 -15.21
C SER A 106 3.44 -12.79 -15.94
N SER A 107 2.16 -12.48 -16.10
CA SER A 107 1.21 -13.37 -16.79
C SER A 107 1.45 -13.45 -18.29
N LYS A 108 2.20 -12.53 -18.86
CA LYS A 108 2.44 -12.39 -20.31
C LYS A 108 3.87 -12.73 -20.73
N GLY A 109 4.76 -13.05 -19.77
CA GLY A 109 6.19 -13.25 -20.03
C GLY A 109 6.94 -11.99 -20.49
N GLU A 110 6.27 -10.83 -20.46
CA GLU A 110 6.83 -9.54 -20.86
C GLU A 110 7.31 -8.83 -19.59
N PHE A 111 8.61 -8.69 -19.42
CA PHE A 111 9.20 -7.94 -18.32
C PHE A 111 9.77 -6.62 -18.85
N THR A 112 9.10 -5.55 -18.50
CA THR A 112 9.65 -4.19 -18.59
C THR A 112 10.60 -3.97 -17.40
N GLU A 113 11.47 -2.97 -17.48
CA GLU A 113 12.43 -2.62 -16.43
C GLU A 113 11.73 -2.36 -15.09
N TYR A 114 11.80 -3.34 -14.20
CA TYR A 114 11.15 -3.31 -12.89
C TYR A 114 11.52 -2.09 -12.06
N ASP A 115 12.83 -1.81 -11.99
CA ASP A 115 13.35 -0.66 -11.24
C ASP A 115 12.78 0.65 -11.72
N LEU A 116 12.70 0.83 -13.04
CA LEU A 116 12.17 2.02 -13.64
C LEU A 116 10.67 2.18 -13.34
N PHE A 117 9.92 1.08 -13.41
CA PHE A 117 8.50 1.06 -13.04
C PHE A 117 8.28 1.49 -11.59
N ILE A 118 8.97 0.84 -10.66
CA ILE A 118 8.81 1.14 -9.23
C ILE A 118 9.24 2.59 -8.94
N LYS A 119 10.42 3.01 -9.41
CA LYS A 119 10.93 4.37 -9.16
C LYS A 119 10.02 5.45 -9.75
N LYS A 120 9.51 5.24 -11.00
CA LYS A 120 8.57 6.18 -11.62
C LYS A 120 7.31 6.33 -10.77
N PHE A 121 6.61 5.22 -10.50
CA PHE A 121 5.29 5.28 -9.88
C PHE A 121 5.33 5.53 -8.37
N TYR A 122 6.41 5.19 -7.68
CA TYR A 122 6.53 5.49 -6.25
C TYR A 122 6.50 6.99 -5.95
N VAL A 123 6.99 7.82 -6.87
CA VAL A 123 7.00 9.30 -6.75
C VAL A 123 5.95 9.98 -7.64
N ASP A 124 5.24 9.23 -8.47
CA ASP A 124 4.24 9.78 -9.38
C ASP A 124 3.11 10.47 -8.62
N LYS A 125 2.79 11.71 -9.01
CA LYS A 125 1.79 12.53 -8.31
C LYS A 125 0.39 11.94 -8.40
N GLN A 126 0.00 11.47 -9.59
CA GLN A 126 -1.34 10.92 -9.83
C GLN A 126 -1.54 9.62 -9.04
N PHE A 127 -0.57 8.70 -9.12
CA PHE A 127 -0.62 7.47 -8.32
C PHE A 127 -0.70 7.76 -6.83
N ASN A 128 0.14 8.67 -6.32
CA ASN A 128 0.14 9.02 -4.90
C ASN A 128 -1.19 9.65 -4.46
N LEU A 129 -1.81 10.48 -5.28
CA LEU A 129 -3.13 11.04 -5.01
C LEU A 129 -4.17 9.93 -4.87
N LEU A 130 -4.25 9.02 -5.86
CA LEU A 130 -5.20 7.91 -5.87
C LEU A 130 -4.96 6.95 -4.69
N TYR A 131 -3.70 6.57 -4.45
CA TYR A 131 -3.33 5.64 -3.39
C TYR A 131 -3.65 6.19 -2.01
N ASN A 132 -3.33 7.46 -1.75
CA ASN A 132 -3.59 8.12 -0.48
C ASN A 132 -5.09 8.31 -0.21
N LYS A 133 -5.89 8.60 -1.23
CA LYS A 133 -7.35 8.65 -1.11
C LYS A 133 -7.88 7.25 -0.77
N TRP A 134 -7.58 6.25 -1.59
CA TRP A 134 -8.05 4.88 -1.40
C TRP A 134 -7.63 4.27 -0.06
N SER A 135 -6.38 4.46 0.39
CA SER A 135 -5.88 3.90 1.64
C SER A 135 -6.60 4.41 2.90
N LYS A 136 -7.25 5.57 2.80
CA LYS A 136 -8.03 6.20 3.89
C LYS A 136 -9.51 5.83 3.87
N ILE A 137 -10.03 5.29 2.77
CA ILE A 137 -11.44 4.92 2.64
C ILE A 137 -11.75 3.74 3.56
N ASN A 138 -12.92 3.77 4.18
CA ASN A 138 -13.41 2.65 4.97
C ASN A 138 -13.62 1.42 4.07
N LYS A 139 -12.90 0.35 4.37
CA LYS A 139 -12.93 -0.92 3.61
C LYS A 139 -14.30 -1.61 3.58
N ASN A 140 -15.18 -1.23 4.47
CA ASN A 140 -16.54 -1.79 4.55
C ASN A 140 -17.55 -1.07 3.61
N LEU A 141 -17.12 -0.02 2.91
CA LEU A 141 -17.97 0.63 1.93
C LEU A 141 -18.13 -0.23 0.69
N THR A 142 -19.37 -0.32 0.17
CA THR A 142 -19.73 -1.13 -1.00
C THR A 142 -18.87 -0.82 -2.24
N PHE A 143 -18.42 0.42 -2.38
CA PHE A 143 -17.64 0.89 -3.53
C PHE A 143 -16.14 1.03 -3.25
N TYR A 144 -15.63 0.48 -2.14
CA TYR A 144 -14.22 0.59 -1.75
C TYR A 144 -13.26 0.21 -2.88
N ASP A 145 -13.52 -0.90 -3.57
CA ASP A 145 -12.66 -1.40 -4.64
C ASP A 145 -12.66 -0.53 -5.90
N TRP A 146 -13.70 0.28 -6.11
CA TRP A 146 -13.80 1.17 -7.27
C TRP A 146 -12.80 2.33 -7.22
N TYR A 147 -12.40 2.74 -6.02
CA TYR A 147 -11.41 3.80 -5.79
C TYR A 147 -9.96 3.31 -5.84
N LYS A 148 -9.77 1.99 -5.84
CA LYS A 148 -8.44 1.39 -5.83
C LYS A 148 -7.66 1.80 -7.07
N PRO A 149 -6.37 2.19 -6.93
CA PRO A 149 -5.52 2.43 -8.09
C PRO A 149 -5.37 1.18 -8.96
N SER A 150 -5.50 1.35 -10.26
CA SER A 150 -5.39 0.31 -11.29
C SER A 150 -4.48 0.78 -12.40
N LEU A 151 -3.54 -0.09 -12.81
CA LEU A 151 -2.64 0.20 -13.91
C LEU A 151 -3.40 0.14 -15.24
N ASP A 152 -3.20 1.15 -16.08
CA ASP A 152 -3.86 1.31 -17.37
C ASP A 152 -2.88 1.73 -18.47
N HIS A 153 -3.23 1.50 -19.73
CA HIS A 153 -2.50 1.98 -20.89
C HIS A 153 -3.07 3.34 -21.34
N ILE A 154 -2.19 4.35 -21.48
CA ILE A 154 -2.56 5.67 -22.01
C ILE A 154 -3.15 5.52 -23.41
N VAL A 155 -2.42 4.83 -24.29
CA VAL A 155 -2.92 4.34 -25.58
C VAL A 155 -3.26 2.86 -25.41
N PRO A 156 -4.52 2.44 -25.58
CA PRO A 156 -4.94 1.07 -25.38
C PRO A 156 -4.19 0.07 -26.27
N LYS A 157 -3.95 -1.15 -25.76
CA LYS A 157 -3.28 -2.21 -26.55
C LYS A 157 -4.05 -2.57 -27.82
N SER A 158 -5.37 -2.55 -27.79
CA SER A 158 -6.24 -2.76 -28.94
C SER A 158 -6.03 -1.72 -30.06
N ARG A 159 -5.43 -0.59 -29.75
CA ARG A 159 -5.09 0.50 -30.66
C ARG A 159 -3.58 0.63 -30.91
N GLY A 160 -2.80 -0.41 -30.63
CA GLY A 160 -1.36 -0.44 -30.87
C GLY A 160 -0.51 0.17 -29.74
N GLY A 161 -1.10 0.43 -28.58
CA GLY A 161 -0.35 0.90 -27.40
C GLY A 161 0.67 -0.13 -26.93
N SER A 162 1.88 0.33 -26.62
CA SER A 162 2.97 -0.50 -26.12
C SER A 162 2.82 -0.81 -24.61
N ASN A 163 3.60 -1.79 -24.13
CA ASN A 163 3.77 -2.05 -22.69
C ASN A 163 4.89 -1.19 -22.06
N ASP A 164 5.47 -0.24 -22.80
CA ASP A 164 6.48 0.64 -22.26
C ASP A 164 5.96 1.45 -21.10
N ILE A 165 6.83 1.72 -20.13
CA ILE A 165 6.47 2.47 -18.92
C ILE A 165 5.92 3.87 -19.27
N SER A 166 6.37 4.45 -20.38
CA SER A 166 5.87 5.74 -20.88
C SER A 166 4.40 5.71 -21.26
N ASN A 167 3.90 4.55 -21.72
CA ASN A 167 2.49 4.33 -22.06
C ASN A 167 1.62 3.84 -20.90
N LEU A 168 2.18 3.80 -19.68
CA LEU A 168 1.46 3.35 -18.49
C LEU A 168 1.12 4.49 -17.54
N GLN A 169 -0.06 4.42 -16.94
CA GLN A 169 -0.59 5.34 -15.95
C GLN A 169 -1.40 4.61 -14.88
N PHE A 170 -1.73 5.30 -13.79
CA PHE A 170 -2.71 4.82 -12.82
C PHE A 170 -4.01 5.62 -12.93
N LEU A 171 -5.11 4.90 -13.01
CA LEU A 171 -6.48 5.39 -12.87
C LEU A 171 -7.13 4.69 -11.66
N THR A 172 -8.32 5.13 -11.25
CA THR A 172 -9.13 4.29 -10.37
C THR A 172 -9.63 3.06 -11.15
N VAL A 173 -9.99 1.98 -10.44
CA VAL A 173 -10.65 0.81 -11.08
C VAL A 173 -11.89 1.24 -11.84
N PHE A 174 -12.67 2.17 -11.27
CA PHE A 174 -13.85 2.72 -11.94
C PHE A 174 -13.50 3.37 -13.28
N GLU A 175 -12.53 4.29 -13.30
CA GLU A 175 -12.13 4.98 -14.53
C GLU A 175 -11.55 4.00 -15.56
N ASN A 176 -10.70 3.07 -15.12
CA ASN A 176 -10.09 2.09 -16.02
C ASN A 176 -11.14 1.19 -16.69
N LEU A 177 -12.13 0.71 -15.93
CA LEU A 177 -13.22 -0.10 -16.47
C LEU A 177 -14.13 0.67 -17.44
N ASN A 178 -14.35 1.97 -17.21
CA ASN A 178 -15.24 2.77 -18.06
C ASN A 178 -14.49 3.38 -19.25
N LYS A 179 -13.20 3.68 -19.13
CA LYS A 179 -12.35 4.14 -20.24
C LYS A 179 -12.24 3.09 -21.34
N ARG A 180 -12.16 1.80 -20.98
CA ARG A 180 -12.03 0.67 -21.93
C ARG A 180 -10.89 0.90 -22.94
N ASP A 181 -11.22 0.96 -24.23
CA ASP A 181 -10.33 1.15 -25.36
C ASP A 181 -10.24 2.60 -25.84
N MET A 182 -10.77 3.55 -25.08
CA MET A 182 -10.61 4.97 -25.33
C MET A 182 -9.20 5.44 -24.99
N THR A 183 -8.66 6.40 -25.78
CA THR A 183 -7.50 7.18 -25.36
C THR A 183 -7.86 8.08 -24.17
N MET A 184 -6.87 8.68 -23.50
CA MET A 184 -7.15 9.63 -22.42
C MET A 184 -7.89 10.86 -22.90
N GLU A 185 -7.61 11.32 -24.13
CA GLU A 185 -8.32 12.46 -24.73
C GLU A 185 -9.80 12.13 -24.95
N GLU A 186 -10.09 11.00 -25.57
CA GLU A 186 -11.47 10.53 -25.78
C GLU A 186 -12.20 10.31 -24.45
N TRP A 187 -11.53 9.73 -23.46
CA TRP A 187 -12.10 9.52 -22.12
C TRP A 187 -12.42 10.84 -21.42
N ASN A 188 -11.53 11.83 -21.49
CA ASN A 188 -11.78 13.16 -20.91
C ASN A 188 -12.95 13.85 -21.60
N LYS A 189 -13.01 13.81 -22.91
CA LYS A 189 -14.13 14.33 -23.70
C LYS A 189 -15.44 13.65 -23.32
N PHE A 190 -15.45 12.32 -23.23
CA PHE A 190 -16.63 11.55 -22.80
C PHE A 190 -17.11 11.96 -21.40
N LYS A 191 -16.17 12.15 -20.44
CA LYS A 191 -16.52 12.61 -19.09
C LYS A 191 -17.16 14.00 -19.09
N GLU A 192 -16.64 14.91 -19.91
CA GLU A 192 -17.21 16.26 -20.07
C GLU A 192 -18.63 16.23 -20.65
N GLU A 193 -18.82 15.50 -21.75
CA GLU A 193 -20.09 15.35 -22.44
C GLU A 193 -21.18 14.68 -21.58
N THR A 194 -20.80 13.71 -20.76
CA THR A 194 -21.71 12.95 -19.90
C THR A 194 -21.83 13.50 -18.49
N ASN A 195 -21.10 14.57 -18.16
CA ASN A 195 -20.96 15.09 -16.79
C ASN A 195 -20.54 13.99 -15.78
N THR A 196 -19.79 13.01 -16.28
CA THR A 196 -19.26 11.91 -15.45
C THR A 196 -18.14 12.46 -14.60
N LYS A 197 -18.39 12.66 -13.31
CA LYS A 197 -17.35 13.08 -12.36
C LYS A 197 -16.46 11.90 -12.07
N SER A 198 -15.16 12.02 -12.37
CA SER A 198 -14.14 11.05 -11.95
C SER A 198 -13.91 11.07 -10.43
N ASP A 199 -14.28 12.17 -9.79
CA ASP A 199 -14.33 12.32 -8.34
C ASP A 199 -15.64 11.74 -7.82
N LEU A 200 -15.75 10.41 -7.84
CA LEU A 200 -16.84 9.73 -7.15
C LEU A 200 -16.75 10.14 -5.66
N TYR A 201 -17.65 11.03 -5.31
CA TYR A 201 -18.10 11.42 -3.97
C TYR A 201 -17.28 10.90 -2.78
N ILE A 202 -16.31 11.66 -2.33
CA ILE A 202 -15.78 11.64 -0.97
C ILE A 202 -16.04 13.01 -0.35
#